data_37cd265da8d13b1d95bbf877789005c2
#
_entry.id   37cd265da8d13b1d95bbf877789005c2
#
_cell.length_a   1.000
_cell.length_b   1.000
_cell.length_c   1.000
_cell.angle_alpha   90.00
_cell.angle_beta   90.00
_cell.angle_gamma   90.00
#
_symmetry.space_group_name_H-M   'P 1'
#
loop_
_entity.id
_entity.type
_entity.pdbx_description
1 polymer ?
#
loop_
_entity_poly.entity_id
_entity_poly.type
_entity_poly.pdbx_seq_one_letter_code
_entity_poly.pdbx_strand_id
1 'polypeptide(L)'
;LHAALLDAAPVEVALEVYGPLEAAHLEIVMGHVLAGLLDRIAGEKVNYVNAALIAQERGIRFDRARLLREEDLVDGRGYAELLTVSVRDTAGQREVSGALLDRREPHIVSVAGFDMDLEPRHWVLLIWNARPEAPGFVGKIGVVLGDAGISILGLQVALEVIDSLGLMAVT
;
A
#
# COMPACT_ATOMS: atom_id res chain seq x y z
N LEU A 1 3.11 -2.35 -4.45
CA LEU A 1 2.05 -1.35 -4.58
C LEU A 1 2.58 0.07 -4.37
N HIS A 2 3.34 0.33 -3.29
CA HIS A 2 3.89 1.66 -3.01
C HIS A 2 4.67 2.29 -4.17
N ALA A 3 5.55 1.52 -4.82
CA ALA A 3 6.33 2.03 -5.94
C ALA A 3 5.47 2.55 -7.12
N ALA A 4 4.24 2.05 -7.24
CA ALA A 4 3.28 2.52 -8.26
C ALA A 4 2.51 3.78 -7.82
N LEU A 5 2.56 4.12 -6.53
CA LEU A 5 1.90 5.30 -5.96
C LEU A 5 2.82 6.52 -5.86
N LEU A 6 4.13 6.33 -6.06
CA LEU A 6 5.11 7.42 -5.94
C LEU A 6 5.23 8.18 -7.26
N ASP A 7 5.24 9.49 -7.16
CA ASP A 7 5.48 10.39 -8.29
C ASP A 7 6.98 10.68 -8.47
N ALA A 8 7.78 10.39 -7.45
CA ALA A 8 9.23 10.59 -7.43
C ALA A 8 9.92 9.46 -6.65
N ALA A 9 11.26 9.47 -6.64
CA ALA A 9 12.04 8.53 -5.85
C ALA A 9 11.74 8.71 -4.34
N PRO A 10 11.57 7.62 -3.58
CA PRO A 10 11.32 7.69 -2.15
C PRO A 10 12.52 8.30 -1.40
N VAL A 11 12.23 9.13 -0.42
CA VAL A 11 13.26 9.73 0.46
C VAL A 11 13.17 9.23 1.90
N GLU A 12 12.02 8.72 2.29
CA GLU A 12 11.82 8.18 3.64
C GLU A 12 10.78 7.05 3.61
N VAL A 13 11.03 6.00 4.38
CA VAL A 13 10.13 4.87 4.60
C VAL A 13 9.92 4.71 6.10
N ALA A 14 8.67 4.65 6.54
CA ALA A 14 8.31 4.34 7.92
C ALA A 14 7.43 3.09 7.97
N LEU A 15 7.54 2.35 9.07
CA LEU A 15 6.84 1.10 9.31
C LEU A 15 6.16 1.14 10.67
N GLU A 16 4.87 0.86 10.70
CA GLU A 16 4.11 0.68 11.92
C GLU A 16 3.47 -0.71 11.91
N VAL A 17 3.63 -1.44 12.99
CA VAL A 17 3.12 -2.81 13.11
C VAL A 17 2.31 -2.93 14.38
N TYR A 18 1.11 -3.44 14.28
CA TYR A 18 0.27 -3.85 15.39
C TYR A 18 0.08 -5.37 15.33
N GLY A 19 0.18 -6.05 16.47
CA GLY A 19 0.00 -7.49 16.55
C GLY A 19 1.08 -8.20 17.34
N PRO A 20 1.11 -9.53 17.34
CA PRO A 20 2.00 -10.36 18.15
C PRO A 20 3.43 -10.44 17.57
N LEU A 21 3.96 -9.33 17.08
CA LEU A 21 5.33 -9.23 16.57
C LEU A 21 6.26 -8.72 17.68
N GLU A 22 7.44 -9.32 17.80
CA GLU A 22 8.48 -8.84 18.70
C GLU A 22 9.33 -7.76 18.01
N ALA A 23 9.84 -6.81 18.80
CA ALA A 23 10.65 -5.72 18.29
C ALA A 23 11.88 -6.19 17.48
N ALA A 24 12.45 -7.33 17.83
CA ALA A 24 13.58 -7.95 17.12
C ALA A 24 13.25 -8.32 15.65
N HIS A 25 11.97 -8.49 15.32
CA HIS A 25 11.55 -8.84 13.95
C HIS A 25 11.29 -7.62 13.05
N LEU A 26 11.24 -6.41 13.61
CA LEU A 26 10.96 -5.19 12.83
C LEU A 26 11.98 -4.95 11.72
N GLU A 27 13.26 -5.26 11.95
CA GLU A 27 14.31 -5.12 10.93
C GLU A 27 14.08 -6.06 9.75
N ILE A 28 13.64 -7.30 10.01
CA ILE A 28 13.34 -8.29 8.97
C ILE A 28 12.13 -7.82 8.16
N VAL A 29 11.08 -7.34 8.83
CA VAL A 29 9.90 -6.81 8.15
C VAL A 29 10.26 -5.58 7.31
N MET A 30 11.04 -4.65 7.86
CA MET A 30 11.53 -3.48 7.12
C MET A 30 12.36 -3.91 5.90
N GLY A 31 13.22 -4.92 6.03
CA GLY A 31 13.98 -5.48 4.91
C GLY A 31 13.08 -5.97 3.76
N HIS A 32 11.97 -6.64 4.07
CA HIS A 32 11.00 -7.08 3.06
C HIS A 32 10.22 -5.91 2.45
N VAL A 33 9.85 -4.91 3.26
CA VAL A 33 9.20 -3.68 2.77
C VAL A 33 10.11 -2.95 1.77
N LEU A 34 11.38 -2.75 2.14
CA LEU A 34 12.37 -2.12 1.27
C LEU A 34 12.61 -2.93 0.01
N ALA A 35 12.70 -4.26 0.12
CA ALA A 35 12.87 -5.13 -1.05
C ALA A 35 11.71 -4.96 -2.04
N GLY A 36 10.45 -4.99 -1.55
CA GLY A 36 9.29 -4.78 -2.39
C GLY A 36 9.19 -3.39 -3.00
N LEU A 37 9.64 -2.34 -2.28
CA LEU A 37 9.67 -0.97 -2.77
C LEU A 37 10.74 -0.79 -3.86
N LEU A 38 11.92 -1.37 -3.65
CA LEU A 38 13.09 -1.18 -4.51
C LEU A 38 13.11 -2.09 -5.75
N ASP A 39 12.37 -3.19 -5.74
CA ASP A 39 12.38 -4.20 -6.81
C ASP A 39 12.23 -3.60 -8.22
N ARG A 40 11.40 -2.55 -8.37
CA ARG A 40 11.15 -1.89 -9.66
C ARG A 40 12.08 -0.72 -9.96
N ILE A 41 12.76 -0.17 -8.96
CA ILE A 41 13.53 1.07 -9.10
C ILE A 41 15.03 0.88 -8.95
N ALA A 42 15.47 -0.26 -8.42
CA ALA A 42 16.88 -0.49 -8.15
C ALA A 42 17.69 -0.80 -9.43
N GLY A 43 17.08 -1.42 -10.42
CA GLY A 43 17.79 -1.84 -11.64
C GLY A 43 18.70 -3.06 -11.43
N GLU A 44 18.70 -3.64 -10.25
CA GLU A 44 19.46 -4.80 -9.82
C GLU A 44 18.60 -5.74 -8.99
N LYS A 45 19.05 -6.96 -8.73
CA LYS A 45 18.27 -7.91 -7.95
C LYS A 45 18.26 -7.53 -6.47
N VAL A 46 17.10 -7.15 -5.96
CA VAL A 46 16.86 -6.81 -4.56
C VAL A 46 16.24 -7.98 -3.82
N ASN A 47 16.60 -8.14 -2.56
CA ASN A 47 15.99 -9.07 -1.62
C ASN A 47 16.05 -8.46 -0.20
N TYR A 48 15.41 -9.09 0.77
CA TYR A 48 15.33 -8.55 2.15
C TYR A 48 16.69 -8.41 2.85
N VAL A 49 17.74 -9.12 2.38
CA VAL A 49 19.07 -9.05 2.97
C VAL A 49 19.86 -7.84 2.47
N ASN A 50 19.78 -7.53 1.17
CA ASN A 50 20.52 -6.42 0.57
C ASN A 50 19.72 -5.12 0.45
N ALA A 51 18.40 -5.16 0.67
CA ALA A 51 17.51 -4.00 0.48
C ALA A 51 17.91 -2.79 1.35
N ALA A 52 18.31 -3.03 2.61
CA ALA A 52 18.73 -1.96 3.50
C ALA A 52 19.98 -1.23 3.01
N LEU A 53 20.97 -1.98 2.50
CA LEU A 53 22.19 -1.40 1.92
C LEU A 53 21.87 -0.57 0.68
N ILE A 54 21.07 -1.12 -0.25
CA ILE A 54 20.66 -0.42 -1.47
C ILE A 54 19.86 0.85 -1.15
N ALA A 55 18.98 0.79 -0.13
CA ALA A 55 18.24 1.96 0.33
C ALA A 55 19.16 3.06 0.85
N GLN A 56 20.17 2.70 1.66
CA GLN A 56 21.18 3.62 2.18
C GLN A 56 22.00 4.26 1.06
N GLU A 57 22.48 3.48 0.11
CA GLU A 57 23.23 3.99 -1.06
C GLU A 57 22.42 4.96 -1.89
N ARG A 58 21.08 4.82 -1.89
CA ARG A 58 20.16 5.74 -2.56
C ARG A 58 19.70 6.92 -1.70
N GLY A 59 20.21 7.02 -0.47
CA GLY A 59 19.84 8.10 0.45
C GLY A 59 18.41 7.99 1.01
N ILE A 60 17.79 6.81 0.96
CA ILE A 60 16.47 6.56 1.54
C ILE A 60 16.63 6.35 3.05
N ARG A 61 15.90 7.12 3.85
CA ARG A 61 15.83 6.94 5.30
C ARG A 61 14.76 5.93 5.64
N PHE A 62 15.06 4.99 6.55
CA PHE A 62 14.13 3.92 6.98
C PHE A 62 14.29 3.55 8.46
N ASP A 63 14.71 4.49 9.29
CA ASP A 63 14.94 4.33 10.72
C ASP A 63 13.66 4.38 11.56
N ARG A 64 12.52 4.65 10.95
CA ARG A 64 11.22 4.73 11.62
C ARG A 64 10.46 3.42 11.50
N ALA A 65 10.78 2.48 12.39
CA ALA A 65 9.98 1.26 12.57
C ALA A 65 9.52 1.17 14.02
N ARG A 66 8.21 0.98 14.25
CA ARG A 66 7.65 0.87 15.61
C ARG A 66 6.56 -0.18 15.72
N LEU A 67 6.44 -0.76 16.91
CA LEU A 67 5.29 -1.54 17.31
C LEU A 67 4.22 -0.61 17.89
N LEU A 68 3.00 -0.74 17.41
CA LEU A 68 1.84 -0.04 17.94
C LEU A 68 1.22 -0.87 19.07
N ARG A 69 0.62 -0.19 20.03
CA ARG A 69 -0.24 -0.77 21.07
C ARG A 69 -1.70 -0.55 20.68
N GLU A 70 -2.61 -1.25 21.34
CA GLU A 70 -4.04 -1.09 21.11
C GLU A 70 -4.51 0.36 21.28
N GLU A 71 -3.92 1.11 22.21
CA GLU A 71 -4.16 2.53 22.45
C GLU A 71 -3.69 3.47 21.31
N ASP A 72 -2.78 2.98 20.46
CA ASP A 72 -2.25 3.74 19.31
C ASP A 72 -3.13 3.58 18.05
N LEU A 73 -4.11 2.66 18.06
CA LEU A 73 -4.99 2.41 16.93
C LEU A 73 -6.08 3.49 16.84
N VAL A 74 -5.96 4.37 15.87
CA VAL A 74 -6.85 5.53 15.71
C VAL A 74 -8.28 5.12 15.30
N ASP A 75 -8.44 4.01 14.56
CA ASP A 75 -9.70 3.69 13.87
C ASP A 75 -10.50 2.54 14.47
N GLY A 76 -10.03 1.89 15.54
CA GLY A 76 -10.80 0.84 16.23
C GLY A 76 -11.29 -0.31 15.36
N ARG A 77 -10.67 -0.55 14.20
CA ARG A 77 -11.15 -1.49 13.16
C ARG A 77 -11.04 -2.97 13.57
N GLY A 78 -10.54 -3.27 14.76
CA GLY A 78 -10.51 -4.62 15.30
C GLY A 78 -9.60 -5.60 14.58
N TYR A 79 -8.61 -5.12 13.82
CA TYR A 79 -7.60 -6.01 13.23
C TYR A 79 -6.74 -6.62 14.33
N ALA A 80 -6.55 -7.95 14.28
CA ALA A 80 -5.64 -8.63 15.19
C ALA A 80 -4.17 -8.36 14.86
N GLU A 81 -3.91 -8.10 13.58
CA GLU A 81 -2.58 -7.80 13.03
C GLU A 81 -2.72 -6.74 11.94
N LEU A 82 -1.95 -5.67 12.02
CA LEU A 82 -1.95 -4.57 11.05
C LEU A 82 -0.51 -4.14 10.76
N LEU A 83 -0.19 -3.99 9.49
CA LEU A 83 1.07 -3.46 9.00
C LEU A 83 0.78 -2.19 8.20
N THR A 84 1.33 -1.07 8.62
CA THR A 84 1.22 0.19 7.88
C THR A 84 2.60 0.63 7.41
N VAL A 85 2.71 0.86 6.12
CA VAL A 85 3.91 1.38 5.47
C VAL A 85 3.61 2.77 4.94
N SER A 86 4.36 3.75 5.44
CA SER A 86 4.32 5.12 4.93
C SER A 86 5.58 5.39 4.12
N VAL A 87 5.42 5.94 2.93
CA VAL A 87 6.52 6.36 2.07
C VAL A 87 6.37 7.82 1.73
N ARG A 88 7.46 8.57 1.93
CA ARG A 88 7.54 9.98 1.57
C ARG A 88 8.45 10.17 0.36
N ASP A 89 7.99 10.97 -0.58
CA ASP A 89 8.76 11.51 -1.69
C ASP A 89 8.73 13.05 -1.69
N THR A 90 9.17 13.69 -2.76
CA THR A 90 9.17 15.15 -2.89
C THR A 90 7.77 15.74 -3.08
N ALA A 91 6.78 14.94 -3.49
CA ALA A 91 5.40 15.36 -3.69
C ALA A 91 4.53 15.20 -2.44
N GLY A 92 4.97 14.38 -1.46
CA GLY A 92 4.23 14.18 -0.21
C GLY A 92 4.47 12.83 0.45
N GLN A 93 3.56 12.45 1.31
CA GLN A 93 3.54 11.15 1.99
C GLN A 93 2.34 10.35 1.54
N ARG A 94 2.56 9.07 1.31
CA ARG A 94 1.50 8.09 0.99
C ARG A 94 1.64 6.88 1.90
N GLU A 95 0.51 6.27 2.15
CA GLU A 95 0.40 5.18 3.10
C GLU A 95 -0.39 4.01 2.52
N VAL A 96 0.03 2.81 2.87
CA VAL A 96 -0.70 1.58 2.58
C VAL A 96 -0.70 0.72 3.83
N SER A 97 -1.88 0.23 4.20
CA SER A 97 -2.02 -0.70 5.32
C SER A 97 -2.48 -2.06 4.83
N GLY A 98 -1.92 -3.08 5.43
CA GLY A 98 -2.29 -4.48 5.21
C GLY A 98 -2.59 -5.17 6.54
N ALA A 99 -3.51 -6.12 6.49
CA ALA A 99 -3.89 -6.95 7.64
C ALA A 99 -3.99 -8.42 7.23
N LEU A 100 -3.91 -9.31 8.20
CA LEU A 100 -4.31 -10.70 8.02
C LEU A 100 -5.80 -10.81 8.35
N LEU A 101 -6.60 -11.10 7.36
CA LEU A 101 -8.02 -11.36 7.51
C LEU A 101 -8.26 -12.87 7.50
N ASP A 102 -9.49 -13.29 7.63
CA ASP A 102 -9.93 -14.67 7.63
C ASP A 102 -8.82 -15.69 7.32
N ARG A 103 -8.71 -16.78 8.03
CA ARG A 103 -7.70 -17.84 7.82
C ARG A 103 -6.24 -17.36 7.64
N ARG A 104 -5.90 -16.13 8.05
CA ARG A 104 -4.59 -15.49 7.89
C ARG A 104 -4.21 -15.19 6.43
N GLU A 105 -5.16 -14.86 5.60
CA GLU A 105 -4.89 -14.37 4.25
C GLU A 105 -4.51 -12.89 4.29
N PRO A 106 -3.45 -12.47 3.59
CA PRO A 106 -3.04 -11.07 3.56
C PRO A 106 -3.98 -10.25 2.69
N HIS A 107 -4.48 -9.15 3.24
CA HIS A 107 -5.30 -8.17 2.53
C HIS A 107 -4.69 -6.78 2.64
N ILE A 108 -4.85 -5.97 1.62
CA ILE A 108 -4.63 -4.53 1.67
C ILE A 108 -5.93 -3.92 2.16
N VAL A 109 -5.89 -3.29 3.33
CA VAL A 109 -7.09 -2.77 4.01
C VAL A 109 -7.20 -1.25 3.92
N SER A 110 -6.12 -0.55 3.52
CA SER A 110 -6.15 0.88 3.24
C SER A 110 -5.10 1.26 2.20
N VAL A 111 -5.43 2.22 1.34
CA VAL A 111 -4.52 2.82 0.37
C VAL A 111 -4.74 4.32 0.37
N ALA A 112 -3.72 5.10 0.75
CA ALA A 112 -3.75 6.56 0.79
C ALA A 112 -4.95 7.15 1.54
N GLY A 113 -5.34 6.52 2.67
CA GLY A 113 -6.50 6.90 3.47
C GLY A 113 -7.84 6.30 3.05
N PHE A 114 -7.91 5.66 1.88
CA PHE A 114 -9.13 4.98 1.42
C PHE A 114 -9.22 3.57 1.97
N ASP A 115 -10.34 3.25 2.61
CA ASP A 115 -10.63 1.90 3.10
C ASP A 115 -10.89 0.95 1.95
N MET A 116 -10.25 -0.21 2.02
CA MET A 116 -10.34 -1.23 0.99
C MET A 116 -10.28 -2.62 1.59
N ASP A 117 -10.64 -3.61 0.80
CA ASP A 117 -10.46 -5.03 1.10
C ASP A 117 -9.97 -5.73 -0.17
N LEU A 118 -8.65 -5.68 -0.40
CA LEU A 118 -8.04 -6.19 -1.61
C LEU A 118 -7.12 -7.35 -1.29
N GLU A 119 -7.37 -8.50 -1.88
CA GLU A 119 -6.38 -9.56 -1.94
C GLU A 119 -5.22 -9.13 -2.87
N PRO A 120 -3.96 -9.10 -2.41
CA PRO A 120 -2.83 -8.69 -3.23
C PRO A 120 -2.37 -9.81 -4.18
N ARG A 121 -3.31 -10.41 -4.89
CA ARG A 121 -3.06 -11.43 -5.92
C ARG A 121 -2.94 -10.73 -7.28
N HIS A 122 -1.90 -11.04 -8.03
CA HIS A 122 -1.71 -10.53 -9.39
C HIS A 122 -1.56 -9.00 -9.49
N TRP A 123 -2.14 -8.40 -10.54
CA TRP A 123 -2.10 -6.98 -10.81
C TRP A 123 -3.27 -6.27 -10.13
N VAL A 124 -2.98 -5.11 -9.55
CA VAL A 124 -4.01 -4.20 -9.02
C VAL A 124 -3.87 -2.88 -9.76
N LEU A 125 -4.93 -2.45 -10.42
CA LEU A 125 -5.03 -1.15 -11.05
C LEU A 125 -5.75 -0.19 -10.08
N LEU A 126 -5.07 0.89 -9.70
CA LEU A 126 -5.62 1.94 -8.85
C LEU A 126 -5.95 3.15 -9.72
N ILE A 127 -7.18 3.65 -9.62
CA ILE A 127 -7.68 4.76 -10.41
C ILE A 127 -8.26 5.82 -9.48
N TRP A 128 -7.62 6.99 -9.43
CA TRP A 128 -8.15 8.14 -8.70
C TRP A 128 -9.19 8.87 -9.53
N ASN A 129 -10.32 9.20 -8.92
CA ASN A 129 -11.43 9.90 -9.55
C ASN A 129 -11.77 11.17 -8.78
N ALA A 130 -11.54 12.33 -9.40
CA ALA A 130 -11.87 13.63 -8.83
C ALA A 130 -13.39 13.95 -8.89
N ARG A 131 -14.21 13.07 -9.48
CA ARG A 131 -15.68 13.20 -9.55
C ARG A 131 -16.33 11.85 -9.29
N PRO A 132 -16.19 11.30 -8.07
CA PRO A 132 -16.65 9.95 -7.77
C PRO A 132 -18.16 9.77 -7.92
N GLU A 133 -18.95 10.84 -7.74
CA GLU A 133 -20.39 10.86 -7.90
C GLU A 133 -20.87 10.88 -9.37
N ALA A 134 -19.96 11.06 -10.32
CA ALA A 134 -20.33 11.12 -11.75
C ALA A 134 -20.80 9.73 -12.26
N PRO A 135 -22.04 9.63 -12.79
CA PRO A 135 -22.55 8.36 -13.29
C PRO A 135 -21.73 7.81 -14.46
N GLY A 136 -21.64 6.48 -14.53
CA GLY A 136 -21.05 5.77 -15.65
C GLY A 136 -19.52 5.65 -15.63
N PHE A 137 -18.83 6.11 -14.57
CA PHE A 137 -17.38 5.99 -14.46
C PHE A 137 -16.93 4.52 -14.48
N VAL A 138 -17.54 3.67 -13.63
CA VAL A 138 -17.26 2.23 -13.58
C VAL A 138 -17.49 1.56 -14.94
N GLY A 139 -18.60 1.92 -15.60
CA GLY A 139 -18.95 1.39 -16.94
C GLY A 139 -17.90 1.75 -17.99
N LYS A 140 -17.38 2.98 -17.96
CA LYS A 140 -16.31 3.41 -18.90
C LYS A 140 -15.02 2.61 -18.68
N ILE A 141 -14.61 2.40 -17.44
CA ILE A 141 -13.43 1.59 -17.12
C ILE A 141 -13.64 0.14 -17.59
N GLY A 142 -14.82 -0.42 -17.33
CA GLY A 142 -15.17 -1.78 -17.79
C GLY A 142 -15.07 -1.93 -19.31
N VAL A 143 -15.56 -0.94 -20.08
CA VAL A 143 -15.45 -0.94 -21.54
C VAL A 143 -13.98 -0.86 -21.99
N VAL A 144 -13.20 0.06 -21.43
CA VAL A 144 -11.77 0.24 -21.79
C VAL A 144 -10.97 -1.03 -21.53
N LEU A 145 -11.16 -1.67 -20.37
CA LEU A 145 -10.49 -2.92 -20.04
C LEU A 145 -10.96 -4.09 -20.90
N GLY A 146 -12.26 -4.18 -21.15
CA GLY A 146 -12.83 -5.21 -22.01
C GLY A 146 -12.34 -5.10 -23.46
N ASP A 147 -12.30 -3.92 -24.03
CA ASP A 147 -11.76 -3.66 -25.37
C ASP A 147 -10.27 -3.99 -25.48
N ALA A 148 -9.52 -3.84 -24.36
CA ALA A 148 -8.13 -4.26 -24.25
C ALA A 148 -7.93 -5.75 -23.99
N GLY A 149 -9.01 -6.54 -23.89
CA GLY A 149 -8.95 -7.97 -23.58
C GLY A 149 -8.56 -8.29 -22.13
N ILE A 150 -8.72 -7.33 -21.22
CA ILE A 150 -8.37 -7.48 -19.79
C ILE A 150 -9.64 -7.88 -19.03
N SER A 151 -9.57 -9.02 -18.35
CA SER A 151 -10.65 -9.48 -17.47
C SER A 151 -10.60 -8.80 -16.12
N ILE A 152 -11.75 -8.38 -15.60
CA ILE A 152 -11.91 -7.84 -14.26
C ILE A 152 -12.35 -8.99 -13.36
N LEU A 153 -11.57 -9.32 -12.33
CA LEU A 153 -11.88 -10.35 -11.33
C LEU A 153 -12.54 -9.75 -10.09
N GLY A 154 -12.17 -8.51 -9.77
CA GLY A 154 -12.74 -7.78 -8.65
C GLY A 154 -12.70 -6.27 -8.90
N LEU A 155 -13.64 -5.55 -8.29
CA LEU A 155 -13.70 -4.10 -8.36
C LEU A 155 -14.21 -3.54 -7.04
N GLN A 156 -13.46 -2.62 -6.48
CA GLN A 156 -13.87 -1.86 -5.30
C GLN A 156 -13.80 -0.38 -5.57
N VAL A 157 -14.73 0.37 -5.00
CA VAL A 157 -14.76 1.83 -5.04
C VAL A 157 -14.83 2.35 -3.62
N ALA A 158 -13.85 3.12 -3.23
CA ALA A 158 -13.83 3.85 -1.97
C ALA A 158 -13.97 5.34 -2.23
N LEU A 159 -14.71 6.02 -1.37
CA LEU A 159 -15.01 7.45 -1.46
C LEU A 159 -14.54 8.16 -0.19
N GLU A 160 -13.81 9.24 -0.36
CA GLU A 160 -13.49 10.15 0.73
C GLU A 160 -14.51 11.31 0.75
N VAL A 161 -15.13 11.50 1.90
CA VAL A 161 -16.23 12.46 2.04
C VAL A 161 -15.73 13.91 2.06
N ILE A 162 -14.50 14.14 2.54
CA ILE A 162 -13.96 15.49 2.78
C ILE A 162 -13.54 16.17 1.47
N ASP A 163 -12.80 15.47 0.62
CA ASP A 163 -12.23 16.06 -0.61
C ASP A 163 -12.98 15.66 -1.89
N SER A 164 -14.11 14.96 -1.76
CA SER A 164 -14.89 14.42 -2.88
C SER A 164 -14.00 13.64 -3.87
N LEU A 165 -13.00 12.95 -3.36
CA LEU A 165 -12.08 12.10 -4.12
C LEU A 165 -12.52 10.65 -4.01
N GLY A 166 -12.45 9.92 -5.10
CA GLY A 166 -12.71 8.49 -5.12
C GLY A 166 -11.46 7.70 -5.53
N LEU A 167 -11.31 6.52 -4.97
CA LEU A 167 -10.32 5.55 -5.38
C LEU A 167 -11.03 4.27 -5.81
N MET A 168 -10.78 3.85 -7.05
CA MET A 168 -11.22 2.57 -7.57
C MET A 168 -10.04 1.63 -7.66
N ALA A 169 -10.18 0.43 -7.13
CA ALA A 169 -9.25 -0.66 -7.30
C ALA A 169 -9.88 -1.75 -8.17
N VAL A 170 -9.14 -2.20 -9.17
CA VAL A 170 -9.52 -3.27 -10.09
C VAL A 170 -8.48 -4.37 -10.03
N THR A 171 -8.91 -5.62 -9.85
CA THR A 171 -8.06 -6.82 -9.79
C THR A 171 -8.46 -7.81 -10.87
#